data_059ef2723f227481037e1469644bf900
#
_entry.id   059ef2723f227481037e1469644bf900
#
_cell.length_a   1.000
_cell.length_b   1.000
_cell.length_c   1.000
_cell.angle_alpha   90.00
_cell.angle_beta   90.00
_cell.angle_gamma   90.00
#
_symmetry.space_group_name_H-M   'P 1'
#
loop_
_entity.id
_entity.type
_entity.pdbx_description
1 polymer ?
#
loop_
_entity_poly.entity_id
_entity_poly.type
_entity_poly.pdbx_seq_one_letter_code
_entity_poly.pdbx_strand_id
1 'polypeptide(L)'
;MTKIKVLIPIYNDWKSVFKLLEDIDLLVNDLNHEFSIIIVNDCSTDERPINDFNFKNLKSIKIINMKKNKGHARCNASGLRYIAEHEDYDYIIPMDGDGEDRVEEIILLIDKANDYPDKVITANRVKRSEGFFFKFCYLLHKYLTFVFTGQSIKFGNFICLPKFAVNKIIKEKSAWSSFSGTIAKLFKDRQSVPSIRGKRFFGPSKMSFINLLKHSLSIIAVFKMTLLIRSIFFLIAYLFLVASNLSLITLLPVIGVVIMMISVIILSQRESILEFENSLENIISVDQLK
;
A
#
# COMPACT_ATOMS: atom_id res chain seq x y z
N MET A 1 15.45 23.17 4.40
CA MET A 1 14.08 22.78 4.75
C MET A 1 13.76 21.52 3.98
N THR A 2 13.40 20.43 4.63
CA THR A 2 13.14 19.13 4.00
C THR A 2 11.83 19.16 3.22
N LYS A 3 11.84 18.68 1.98
CA LYS A 3 10.67 18.66 1.09
C LYS A 3 9.96 17.31 1.19
N ILE A 4 8.73 17.32 1.68
CA ILE A 4 7.93 16.12 1.92
C ILE A 4 6.69 16.14 1.01
N LYS A 5 6.51 15.09 0.23
CA LYS A 5 5.31 14.88 -0.58
C LYS A 5 4.41 13.83 0.08
N VAL A 6 3.18 14.19 0.39
CA VAL A 6 2.17 13.22 0.83
C VAL A 6 1.40 12.75 -0.39
N LEU A 7 1.41 11.44 -0.65
CA LEU A 7 0.76 10.81 -1.80
C LEU A 7 -0.53 10.12 -1.36
N ILE A 8 -1.68 10.54 -1.89
CA ILE A 8 -2.99 10.09 -1.46
C ILE A 8 -3.80 9.57 -2.65
N PRO A 9 -3.92 8.24 -2.85
CA PRO A 9 -4.84 7.68 -3.83
C PRO A 9 -6.28 7.74 -3.34
N ILE A 10 -7.20 8.13 -4.22
CA ILE A 10 -8.64 8.19 -3.91
C ILE A 10 -9.50 7.59 -5.02
N TYR A 11 -10.66 7.07 -4.62
CA TYR A 11 -11.75 6.69 -5.52
C TYR A 11 -13.09 6.93 -4.84
N ASN A 12 -13.87 7.90 -5.36
CA ASN A 12 -15.19 8.28 -4.83
C ASN A 12 -15.19 8.58 -3.31
N ASP A 13 -14.16 9.26 -2.82
CA ASP A 13 -14.00 9.57 -1.39
C ASP A 13 -13.52 11.02 -1.15
N TRP A 14 -14.07 11.95 -1.93
CA TRP A 14 -13.69 13.36 -1.90
C TRP A 14 -13.87 14.00 -0.51
N LYS A 15 -14.98 13.66 0.19
CA LYS A 15 -15.25 14.22 1.53
C LYS A 15 -14.16 13.83 2.52
N SER A 16 -13.70 12.57 2.48
CA SER A 16 -12.65 12.10 3.38
C SER A 16 -11.31 12.75 3.07
N VAL A 17 -10.93 12.84 1.79
CA VAL A 17 -9.63 13.43 1.43
C VAL A 17 -9.59 14.93 1.77
N PHE A 18 -10.65 15.70 1.55
CA PHE A 18 -10.64 17.12 1.92
C PHE A 18 -10.56 17.32 3.44
N LYS A 19 -11.25 16.49 4.22
CA LYS A 19 -11.10 16.49 5.68
C LYS A 19 -9.66 16.14 6.10
N LEU A 20 -9.05 15.15 5.43
CA LEU A 20 -7.66 14.76 5.67
C LEU A 20 -6.69 15.92 5.36
N LEU A 21 -6.93 16.66 4.26
CA LEU A 21 -6.12 17.82 3.90
C LEU A 21 -6.19 18.93 4.96
N GLU A 22 -7.37 19.19 5.51
CA GLU A 22 -7.53 20.15 6.61
C GLU A 22 -6.71 19.74 7.84
N ASP A 23 -6.79 18.44 8.21
CA ASP A 23 -6.06 17.92 9.36
C ASP A 23 -4.54 17.95 9.13
N ILE A 24 -4.07 17.66 7.91
CA ILE A 24 -2.65 17.79 7.55
C ILE A 24 -2.21 19.26 7.56
N ASP A 25 -3.01 20.19 6.98
CA ASP A 25 -2.68 21.63 6.94
C ASP A 25 -2.51 22.20 8.36
N LEU A 26 -3.36 21.77 9.29
CA LEU A 26 -3.25 22.15 10.70
C LEU A 26 -1.98 21.56 11.37
N LEU A 27 -1.71 20.27 11.12
CA LEU A 27 -0.55 19.59 11.69
C LEU A 27 0.78 20.22 11.28
N VAL A 28 0.91 20.55 9.99
CA VAL A 28 2.19 21.02 9.43
C VAL A 28 2.55 22.45 9.78
N ASN A 29 1.61 23.21 10.39
CA ASN A 29 1.84 24.59 10.83
C ASN A 29 3.08 24.71 11.75
N ASP A 30 3.27 23.74 12.63
CA ASP A 30 4.32 23.77 13.66
C ASP A 30 5.56 22.98 13.25
N LEU A 31 5.59 22.44 12.02
CA LEU A 31 6.69 21.64 11.50
C LEU A 31 7.62 22.46 10.60
N ASN A 32 8.93 22.38 10.85
CA ASN A 32 9.93 23.08 10.03
C ASN A 32 10.28 22.29 8.75
N HIS A 33 9.25 21.89 7.98
CA HIS A 33 9.35 21.15 6.73
C HIS A 33 8.44 21.75 5.67
N GLU A 34 8.75 21.55 4.39
CA GLU A 34 7.88 21.95 3.28
C GLU A 34 7.00 20.76 2.87
N PHE A 35 5.69 20.87 3.11
CA PHE A 35 4.73 19.85 2.74
C PHE A 35 3.97 20.19 1.48
N SER A 36 3.88 19.23 0.56
CA SER A 36 3.02 19.29 -0.63
C SER A 36 2.21 18.00 -0.74
N ILE A 37 1.01 18.11 -1.28
CA ILE A 37 0.10 16.97 -1.44
C ILE A 37 -0.04 16.61 -2.91
N ILE A 38 0.02 15.32 -3.20
CA ILE A 38 -0.30 14.76 -4.52
C ILE A 38 -1.45 13.77 -4.34
N ILE A 39 -2.62 14.14 -4.79
CA ILE A 39 -3.79 13.27 -4.82
C ILE A 39 -3.81 12.54 -6.16
N VAL A 40 -3.99 11.22 -6.16
CA VAL A 40 -4.22 10.44 -7.37
C VAL A 40 -5.68 10.00 -7.39
N ASN A 41 -6.47 10.67 -8.21
CA ASN A 41 -7.88 10.36 -8.44
C ASN A 41 -8.00 9.20 -9.45
N ASP A 42 -8.38 8.02 -8.96
CA ASP A 42 -8.52 6.78 -9.73
C ASP A 42 -9.79 6.75 -10.59
N CYS A 43 -10.01 7.81 -11.38
CA CYS A 43 -11.19 7.95 -12.23
C CYS A 43 -12.50 7.89 -11.41
N SER A 44 -12.60 8.74 -10.36
CA SER A 44 -13.83 8.87 -9.57
C SER A 44 -15.00 9.27 -10.45
N THR A 45 -16.17 8.67 -10.18
CA THR A 45 -17.46 9.02 -10.80
C THR A 45 -18.20 10.07 -10.02
N ASP A 46 -17.88 10.22 -8.73
CA ASP A 46 -18.46 11.27 -7.88
C ASP A 46 -17.80 12.62 -8.22
N GLU A 47 -18.59 13.66 -8.32
CA GLU A 47 -18.09 15.01 -8.56
C GLU A 47 -17.23 15.51 -7.39
N ARG A 48 -16.15 16.19 -7.74
CA ARG A 48 -15.31 16.89 -6.75
C ARG A 48 -16.08 18.07 -6.19
N PRO A 49 -16.19 18.22 -4.85
CA PRO A 49 -16.79 19.43 -4.25
C PRO A 49 -16.06 20.69 -4.69
N ILE A 50 -16.83 21.69 -5.11
CA ILE A 50 -16.33 23.03 -5.43
C ILE A 50 -16.48 23.86 -4.15
N ASN A 51 -15.46 23.83 -3.29
CA ASN A 51 -15.42 24.63 -2.07
C ASN A 51 -14.18 25.53 -2.12
N ASP A 52 -14.28 26.72 -1.54
CA ASP A 52 -13.13 27.61 -1.32
C ASP A 52 -12.31 27.09 -0.14
N PHE A 53 -11.53 26.04 -0.39
CA PHE A 53 -10.59 25.51 0.60
C PHE A 53 -9.41 26.48 0.75
N ASN A 54 -9.19 26.97 1.97
CA ASN A 54 -8.07 27.86 2.29
C ASN A 54 -7.02 27.10 3.10
N PHE A 55 -6.16 26.38 2.42
CA PHE A 55 -5.00 25.72 3.04
C PHE A 55 -3.86 26.74 3.19
N LYS A 56 -3.42 27.02 4.41
CA LYS A 56 -2.42 28.05 4.69
C LYS A 56 -1.00 27.53 4.71
N ASN A 57 -0.82 26.35 5.29
CA ASN A 57 0.49 25.80 5.67
C ASN A 57 1.06 24.83 4.62
N LEU A 58 0.20 24.17 3.84
CA LEU A 58 0.63 23.34 2.72
C LEU A 58 1.22 24.20 1.60
N LYS A 59 2.35 23.79 1.02
CA LYS A 59 3.04 24.51 -0.06
C LYS A 59 2.29 24.42 -1.39
N SER A 60 1.80 23.24 -1.73
CA SER A 60 1.03 22.99 -2.95
C SER A 60 0.16 21.75 -2.81
N ILE A 61 -0.94 21.73 -3.56
CA ILE A 61 -1.85 20.58 -3.64
C ILE A 61 -2.15 20.35 -5.12
N LYS A 62 -1.78 19.16 -5.63
CA LYS A 62 -2.04 18.75 -6.99
C LYS A 62 -2.96 17.51 -7.01
N ILE A 63 -3.84 17.46 -8.01
CA ILE A 63 -4.74 16.34 -8.25
C ILE A 63 -4.42 15.75 -9.62
N ILE A 64 -3.92 14.53 -9.64
CA ILE A 64 -3.68 13.74 -10.85
C ILE A 64 -4.95 12.97 -11.17
N ASN A 65 -5.60 13.30 -12.27
CA ASN A 65 -6.82 12.62 -12.72
C ASN A 65 -6.48 11.48 -13.69
N MET A 66 -6.81 10.24 -13.33
CA MET A 66 -6.56 9.06 -14.14
C MET A 66 -7.68 8.84 -15.18
N LYS A 67 -7.33 8.38 -16.40
CA LYS A 67 -8.29 8.05 -17.48
C LYS A 67 -9.19 6.87 -17.14
N LYS A 68 -8.66 5.91 -16.36
CA LYS A 68 -9.36 4.65 -16.03
C LYS A 68 -9.04 4.26 -14.60
N ASN A 69 -10.03 3.70 -13.91
CA ASN A 69 -9.80 3.09 -12.61
C ASN A 69 -8.85 1.89 -12.74
N LYS A 70 -7.71 1.97 -12.10
CA LYS A 70 -6.65 0.95 -12.10
C LYS A 70 -6.50 0.26 -10.75
N GLY A 71 -7.08 0.84 -9.71
CA GLY A 71 -7.05 0.36 -8.34
C GLY A 71 -5.88 0.91 -7.54
N HIS A 72 -6.03 0.86 -6.23
CA HIS A 72 -5.21 1.54 -5.24
C HIS A 72 -3.69 1.33 -5.40
N ALA A 73 -3.23 0.07 -5.60
CA ALA A 73 -1.79 -0.22 -5.75
C ALA A 73 -1.18 0.50 -6.96
N ARG A 74 -1.93 0.52 -8.09
CA ARG A 74 -1.49 1.17 -9.32
C ARG A 74 -1.53 2.69 -9.23
N CYS A 75 -2.48 3.25 -8.47
CA CYS A 75 -2.50 4.69 -8.19
C CYS A 75 -1.29 5.11 -7.36
N ASN A 76 -0.93 4.37 -6.32
CA ASN A 76 0.30 4.60 -5.57
C ASN A 76 1.54 4.52 -6.47
N ALA A 77 1.64 3.49 -7.31
CA ALA A 77 2.75 3.29 -8.22
C ALA A 77 2.87 4.44 -9.26
N SER A 78 1.74 4.84 -9.87
CA SER A 78 1.69 5.97 -10.82
C SER A 78 2.03 7.30 -10.14
N GLY A 79 1.52 7.53 -8.93
CA GLY A 79 1.81 8.73 -8.15
C GLY A 79 3.27 8.83 -7.75
N LEU A 80 3.89 7.73 -7.30
CA LEU A 80 5.33 7.68 -7.02
C LEU A 80 6.17 8.00 -8.26
N ARG A 81 5.78 7.44 -9.41
CA ARG A 81 6.47 7.70 -10.66
C ARG A 81 6.32 9.15 -11.10
N TYR A 82 5.11 9.71 -11.03
CA TYR A 82 4.87 11.12 -11.32
C TYR A 82 5.73 12.04 -10.45
N ILE A 83 5.75 11.80 -9.13
CA ILE A 83 6.55 12.60 -8.21
C ILE A 83 8.05 12.47 -8.55
N ALA A 84 8.53 11.26 -8.83
CA ALA A 84 9.93 11.03 -9.16
C ALA A 84 10.38 11.74 -10.44
N GLU A 85 9.48 11.90 -11.42
CA GLU A 85 9.79 12.51 -12.74
C GLU A 85 9.52 14.03 -12.79
N HIS A 86 8.58 14.56 -11.97
CA HIS A 86 8.08 15.94 -12.12
C HIS A 86 8.21 16.80 -10.86
N GLU A 87 8.57 16.23 -9.70
CA GLU A 87 8.60 16.96 -8.44
C GLU A 87 9.98 16.93 -7.78
N ASP A 88 10.26 17.98 -7.02
CA ASP A 88 11.42 17.98 -6.12
C ASP A 88 10.99 17.56 -4.72
N TYR A 89 11.71 16.60 -4.13
CA TYR A 89 11.38 16.01 -2.84
C TYR A 89 12.59 15.33 -2.19
N ASP A 90 12.56 15.25 -0.87
CA ASP A 90 13.47 14.45 -0.06
C ASP A 90 12.78 13.15 0.37
N TYR A 91 11.51 13.25 0.78
CA TYR A 91 10.71 12.12 1.22
C TYR A 91 9.32 12.10 0.56
N ILE A 92 8.79 10.89 0.36
CA ILE A 92 7.38 10.68 0.00
C ILE A 92 6.71 9.88 1.11
N ILE A 93 5.51 10.30 1.51
CA ILE A 93 4.67 9.59 2.48
C ILE A 93 3.36 9.21 1.78
N PRO A 94 3.25 7.98 1.23
CA PRO A 94 1.96 7.44 0.81
C PRO A 94 1.09 7.19 2.03
N MET A 95 -0.19 7.59 1.96
CA MET A 95 -1.19 7.31 2.99
C MET A 95 -2.59 7.17 2.37
N ASP A 96 -3.47 6.45 3.08
CA ASP A 96 -4.85 6.26 2.64
C ASP A 96 -5.67 7.54 2.88
N GLY A 97 -6.54 7.92 1.92
CA GLY A 97 -7.32 9.17 1.95
C GLY A 97 -8.55 9.16 2.86
N ASP A 98 -8.76 8.10 3.64
CA ASP A 98 -10.00 7.85 4.39
C ASP A 98 -9.96 8.19 5.90
N GLY A 99 -8.79 8.62 6.38
CA GLY A 99 -8.54 8.94 7.79
C GLY A 99 -8.18 7.76 8.68
N GLU A 100 -8.09 6.54 8.13
CA GLU A 100 -7.63 5.39 8.91
C GLU A 100 -6.12 5.43 9.20
N ASP A 101 -5.33 6.04 8.33
CA ASP A 101 -3.94 6.41 8.62
C ASP A 101 -3.97 7.78 9.32
N ARG A 102 -3.49 7.82 10.56
CA ARG A 102 -3.64 8.98 11.44
C ARG A 102 -2.61 10.06 11.11
N VAL A 103 -3.09 11.28 10.93
CA VAL A 103 -2.27 12.44 10.54
C VAL A 103 -1.14 12.69 11.54
N GLU A 104 -1.39 12.54 12.85
CA GLU A 104 -0.40 12.77 13.90
C GLU A 104 0.80 11.81 13.82
N GLU A 105 0.61 10.64 13.20
CA GLU A 105 1.69 9.65 13.02
C GLU A 105 2.67 10.03 11.90
N ILE A 106 2.36 11.05 11.08
CA ILE A 106 3.31 11.64 10.11
C ILE A 106 4.56 12.14 10.84
N ILE A 107 4.38 12.77 12.01
CA ILE A 107 5.51 13.26 12.84
C ILE A 107 6.43 12.10 13.22
N LEU A 108 5.84 10.99 13.70
CA LEU A 108 6.63 9.81 14.11
C LEU A 108 7.44 9.23 12.94
N LEU A 109 6.86 9.24 11.73
CA LEU A 109 7.56 8.77 10.52
C LEU A 109 8.73 9.69 10.18
N ILE A 110 8.54 11.00 10.25
CA ILE A 110 9.57 12.00 9.93
C ILE A 110 10.69 11.98 10.95
N ASP A 111 10.36 11.99 12.25
CA ASP A 111 11.34 11.93 13.31
C ASP A 111 12.22 10.68 13.16
N LYS A 112 11.58 9.54 12.89
CA LYS A 112 12.31 8.30 12.66
C LYS A 112 13.15 8.34 11.38
N ALA A 113 12.68 9.02 10.32
CA ALA A 113 13.44 9.21 9.10
C ALA A 113 14.65 10.14 9.30
N ASN A 114 14.55 11.13 10.17
CA ASN A 114 15.68 11.98 10.56
C ASN A 114 16.76 11.17 11.29
N ASP A 115 16.37 10.23 12.18
CA ASP A 115 17.31 9.32 12.85
C ASP A 115 17.96 8.32 11.88
N TYR A 116 17.25 7.92 10.83
CA TYR A 116 17.67 6.89 9.88
C TYR A 116 17.41 7.34 8.41
N PRO A 117 18.16 8.35 7.91
CA PRO A 117 17.87 8.96 6.60
C PRO A 117 18.08 8.03 5.40
N ASP A 118 18.86 6.96 5.59
CA ASP A 118 19.15 5.92 4.61
C ASP A 118 18.21 4.69 4.71
N LYS A 119 17.12 4.76 5.50
CA LYS A 119 16.16 3.66 5.69
C LYS A 119 14.75 4.07 5.27
N VAL A 120 13.99 3.06 4.84
CA VAL A 120 12.54 3.16 4.71
C VAL A 120 11.92 3.02 6.10
N ILE A 121 10.99 3.90 6.45
CA ILE A 121 10.30 3.86 7.75
C ILE A 121 8.86 3.42 7.51
N THR A 122 8.43 2.34 8.16
CA THR A 122 7.07 1.78 8.03
C THR A 122 6.23 2.03 9.27
N ALA A 123 4.96 2.40 9.10
CA ALA A 123 3.99 2.46 10.19
C ALA A 123 3.43 1.05 10.47
N ASN A 124 3.94 0.40 11.52
CA ASN A 124 3.55 -0.96 11.88
C ASN A 124 2.27 -0.97 12.71
N ARG A 125 1.22 -1.58 12.19
CA ARG A 125 -0.09 -1.66 12.86
C ARG A 125 -0.01 -2.51 14.13
N VAL A 126 -0.10 -1.85 15.32
CA VAL A 126 -0.02 -2.49 16.64
C VAL A 126 -1.40 -2.79 17.23
N LYS A 127 -2.44 -2.05 16.83
CA LYS A 127 -3.82 -2.24 17.31
C LYS A 127 -4.79 -2.27 16.14
N ARG A 128 -5.78 -3.17 16.21
CA ARG A 128 -6.83 -3.35 15.23
C ARG A 128 -8.20 -3.23 15.87
N SER A 129 -9.10 -2.50 15.21
CA SER A 129 -10.47 -2.24 15.64
C SER A 129 -11.49 -3.21 15.02
N GLU A 130 -11.07 -4.06 14.07
CA GLU A 130 -11.99 -4.94 13.32
C GLU A 130 -12.58 -6.05 14.17
N GLY A 131 -13.74 -6.61 13.73
CA GLY A 131 -14.44 -7.72 14.37
C GLY A 131 -13.64 -9.03 14.37
N PHE A 132 -14.12 -10.00 15.18
CA PHE A 132 -13.45 -11.29 15.41
C PHE A 132 -13.13 -12.05 14.11
N PHE A 133 -14.08 -12.14 13.17
CA PHE A 133 -13.90 -12.85 11.91
C PHE A 133 -12.74 -12.26 11.07
N PHE A 134 -12.67 -10.93 10.95
CA PHE A 134 -11.57 -10.27 10.24
C PHE A 134 -10.23 -10.45 10.94
N LYS A 135 -10.20 -10.45 12.27
CA LYS A 135 -8.98 -10.75 13.03
C LYS A 135 -8.48 -12.16 12.76
N PHE A 136 -9.40 -13.16 12.70
CA PHE A 136 -9.06 -14.54 12.37
C PHE A 136 -8.51 -14.66 10.94
N CYS A 137 -9.19 -14.10 9.94
CA CYS A 137 -8.72 -14.11 8.55
C CYS A 137 -7.33 -13.44 8.39
N TYR A 138 -7.11 -12.35 9.13
CA TYR A 138 -5.81 -11.70 9.15
C TYR A 138 -4.71 -12.56 9.79
N LEU A 139 -5.01 -13.21 10.91
CA LEU A 139 -4.06 -14.11 11.56
C LEU A 139 -3.68 -15.26 10.64
N LEU A 140 -4.68 -15.85 9.99
CA LEU A 140 -4.48 -16.90 8.98
C LEU A 140 -3.62 -16.41 7.82
N HIS A 141 -3.96 -15.25 7.24
CA HIS A 141 -3.17 -14.63 6.17
C HIS A 141 -1.72 -14.38 6.60
N LYS A 142 -1.50 -13.82 7.79
CA LYS A 142 -0.16 -13.55 8.33
C LYS A 142 0.63 -14.85 8.50
N TYR A 143 -0.01 -15.91 9.02
CA TYR A 143 0.61 -17.22 9.20
C TYR A 143 0.99 -17.84 7.85
N LEU A 144 0.05 -17.87 6.89
CA LEU A 144 0.31 -18.38 5.53
C LEU A 144 1.42 -17.58 4.84
N THR A 145 1.40 -16.25 4.95
CA THR A 145 2.45 -15.41 4.39
C THR A 145 3.82 -15.78 4.98
N PHE A 146 3.92 -15.93 6.29
CA PHE A 146 5.16 -16.29 6.95
C PHE A 146 5.65 -17.69 6.54
N VAL A 147 4.79 -18.71 6.61
CA VAL A 147 5.14 -20.10 6.27
C VAL A 147 5.60 -20.22 4.83
N PHE A 148 4.85 -19.67 3.88
CA PHE A 148 5.12 -19.85 2.46
C PHE A 148 6.08 -18.85 1.85
N THR A 149 6.26 -17.66 2.44
CA THR A 149 7.16 -16.65 1.89
C THR A 149 8.34 -16.29 2.81
N GLY A 150 8.25 -16.62 4.10
CA GLY A 150 9.23 -16.20 5.12
C GLY A 150 9.08 -14.72 5.52
N GLN A 151 8.01 -14.03 5.08
CA GLN A 151 7.84 -12.60 5.31
C GLN A 151 6.85 -12.33 6.45
N SER A 152 7.19 -11.36 7.30
CA SER A 152 6.28 -10.81 8.32
C SER A 152 5.97 -9.36 8.00
N ILE A 153 4.83 -9.12 7.35
CA ILE A 153 4.42 -7.79 6.91
C ILE A 153 3.35 -7.27 7.88
N LYS A 154 3.69 -6.20 8.65
CA LYS A 154 2.82 -5.60 9.67
C LYS A 154 2.37 -4.19 9.30
N PHE A 155 2.72 -3.71 8.12
CA PHE A 155 2.45 -2.36 7.61
C PHE A 155 1.61 -2.41 6.34
N GLY A 156 0.98 -1.29 6.02
CA GLY A 156 0.23 -1.05 4.78
C GLY A 156 0.99 -0.13 3.84
N ASN A 157 0.29 0.92 3.38
CA ASN A 157 0.86 1.93 2.49
C ASN A 157 1.47 3.11 3.25
N PHE A 158 1.11 3.30 4.52
CA PHE A 158 1.58 4.40 5.35
C PHE A 158 3.05 4.19 5.77
N ILE A 159 3.93 4.83 5.04
CA ILE A 159 5.39 4.70 5.18
C ILE A 159 6.09 6.00 4.77
N CYS A 160 7.30 6.24 5.25
CA CYS A 160 8.17 7.32 4.79
C CYS A 160 9.27 6.76 3.88
N LEU A 161 9.30 7.24 2.64
CA LEU A 161 10.21 6.80 1.59
C LEU A 161 11.24 7.88 1.26
N PRO A 162 12.52 7.69 1.55
CA PRO A 162 13.57 8.56 1.05
C PRO A 162 13.76 8.40 -0.48
N LYS A 163 14.32 9.40 -1.12
CA LYS A 163 14.48 9.49 -2.58
C LYS A 163 15.12 8.25 -3.22
N PHE A 164 16.15 7.66 -2.59
CA PHE A 164 16.78 6.44 -3.10
C PHE A 164 15.82 5.24 -3.14
N ALA A 165 14.90 5.16 -2.15
CA ALA A 165 13.92 4.08 -2.08
C ALA A 165 12.88 4.21 -3.20
N VAL A 166 12.39 5.43 -3.46
CA VAL A 166 11.48 5.71 -4.58
C VAL A 166 12.12 5.29 -5.90
N ASN A 167 13.38 5.66 -6.13
CA ASN A 167 14.13 5.31 -7.35
C ASN A 167 14.28 3.78 -7.57
N LYS A 168 14.26 2.99 -6.49
CA LYS A 168 14.24 1.52 -6.59
C LYS A 168 12.83 1.00 -6.86
N ILE A 169 11.81 1.57 -6.21
CA ILE A 169 10.42 1.12 -6.33
C ILE A 169 9.88 1.33 -7.74
N ILE A 170 10.15 2.48 -8.36
CA ILE A 170 9.65 2.81 -9.70
C ILE A 170 10.22 1.92 -10.81
N LYS A 171 11.28 1.16 -10.53
CA LYS A 171 11.89 0.17 -11.44
C LYS A 171 11.46 -1.26 -11.15
N GLU A 172 10.69 -1.48 -10.09
CA GLU A 172 10.30 -2.83 -9.64
C GLU A 172 8.85 -3.15 -10.05
N LYS A 173 8.67 -4.08 -10.97
CA LYS A 173 7.36 -4.47 -11.54
C LYS A 173 6.32 -4.87 -10.50
N SER A 174 6.73 -5.43 -9.37
CA SER A 174 5.81 -5.84 -8.31
C SER A 174 5.09 -4.65 -7.66
N ALA A 175 5.63 -3.42 -7.76
CA ALA A 175 4.98 -2.20 -7.28
C ALA A 175 3.64 -1.94 -7.98
N TRP A 176 3.50 -2.39 -9.24
CA TRP A 176 2.26 -2.31 -10.01
C TRP A 176 1.15 -3.22 -9.48
N SER A 177 1.48 -4.27 -8.75
CA SER A 177 0.53 -5.24 -8.18
C SER A 177 0.34 -5.11 -6.68
N SER A 178 1.43 -4.86 -5.92
CA SER A 178 1.39 -4.81 -4.46
C SER A 178 2.48 -3.90 -3.91
N PHE A 179 2.08 -2.74 -3.39
CA PHE A 179 3.01 -1.77 -2.83
C PHE A 179 3.72 -2.31 -1.58
N SER A 180 2.96 -2.73 -0.55
CA SER A 180 3.54 -3.25 0.71
C SER A 180 4.38 -4.53 0.49
N GLY A 181 3.98 -5.38 -0.45
CA GLY A 181 4.76 -6.56 -0.85
C GLY A 181 6.11 -6.16 -1.46
N THR A 182 6.12 -5.14 -2.32
CA THR A 182 7.35 -4.61 -2.94
C THR A 182 8.28 -4.00 -1.90
N ILE A 183 7.75 -3.22 -0.96
CA ILE A 183 8.56 -2.67 0.14
C ILE A 183 9.20 -3.80 0.95
N ALA A 184 8.45 -4.85 1.29
CA ALA A 184 8.98 -5.99 2.02
C ALA A 184 10.06 -6.75 1.24
N LYS A 185 9.94 -6.82 -0.09
CA LYS A 185 10.92 -7.45 -1.00
C LYS A 185 12.22 -6.65 -1.10
N LEU A 186 12.12 -5.35 -1.33
CA LEU A 186 13.27 -4.48 -1.63
C LEU A 186 14.02 -4.02 -0.38
N PHE A 187 13.30 -3.80 0.73
CA PHE A 187 13.86 -3.16 1.92
C PHE A 187 13.73 -4.08 3.14
N LYS A 188 14.65 -5.05 3.26
CA LYS A 188 14.68 -5.96 4.40
C LYS A 188 15.11 -5.25 5.68
N ASP A 189 16.07 -4.34 5.56
CA ASP A 189 16.62 -3.51 6.65
C ASP A 189 15.87 -2.15 6.70
N ARG A 190 14.58 -2.20 6.98
CA ARG A 190 13.71 -1.05 7.21
C ARG A 190 13.48 -0.81 8.69
N GLN A 191 13.27 0.42 9.05
CA GLN A 191 12.86 0.80 10.40
C GLN A 191 11.33 0.91 10.50
N SER A 192 10.81 0.98 11.71
CA SER A 192 9.37 1.09 11.91
C SER A 192 9.00 1.93 13.11
N VAL A 193 7.82 2.55 13.03
CA VAL A 193 7.14 3.20 14.15
C VAL A 193 5.84 2.44 14.46
N PRO A 194 5.36 2.44 15.71
CA PRO A 194 4.05 1.88 16.04
C PRO A 194 2.95 2.75 15.43
N SER A 195 1.91 2.12 14.86
CA SER A 195 0.75 2.79 14.27
C SER A 195 -0.54 2.20 14.80
N ILE A 196 -1.51 3.08 15.08
CA ILE A 196 -2.87 2.72 15.51
C ILE A 196 -3.82 3.09 14.39
N ARG A 197 -4.50 2.08 13.80
CA ARG A 197 -5.48 2.34 12.77
C ARG A 197 -6.63 3.18 13.32
N GLY A 198 -6.84 4.35 12.73
CA GLY A 198 -7.95 5.26 13.01
C GLY A 198 -9.30 4.71 12.53
N LYS A 199 -10.33 5.52 12.70
CA LYS A 199 -11.65 5.27 12.11
C LYS A 199 -11.77 6.08 10.83
N ARG A 200 -12.46 5.51 9.84
CA ARG A 200 -12.82 6.24 8.63
C ARG A 200 -13.60 7.51 8.97
N PHE A 201 -13.33 8.59 8.26
CA PHE A 201 -14.05 9.84 8.44
C PHE A 201 -15.52 9.69 8.01
N PHE A 202 -15.77 9.11 6.83
CA PHE A 202 -17.10 9.00 6.27
C PHE A 202 -17.34 7.63 5.63
N GLY A 203 -18.56 7.12 5.83
CA GLY A 203 -19.08 5.91 5.18
C GLY A 203 -18.38 4.60 5.53
N PRO A 204 -18.88 3.49 5.03
CA PRO A 204 -18.27 2.18 5.20
C PRO A 204 -17.07 1.98 4.25
N SER A 205 -16.22 1.00 4.54
CA SER A 205 -15.16 0.58 3.61
C SER A 205 -15.77 0.17 2.25
N LYS A 206 -15.21 0.70 1.18
CA LYS A 206 -15.62 0.36 -0.21
C LYS A 206 -14.95 -0.95 -0.71
N MET A 207 -14.08 -1.56 0.11
CA MET A 207 -13.40 -2.80 -0.26
C MET A 207 -14.25 -4.03 0.07
N SER A 208 -14.69 -4.76 -0.94
CA SER A 208 -15.38 -6.05 -0.75
C SER A 208 -14.43 -7.12 -0.20
N PHE A 209 -14.99 -8.16 0.43
CA PHE A 209 -14.21 -9.29 0.96
C PHE A 209 -13.35 -9.98 -0.12
N ILE A 210 -13.88 -10.13 -1.33
CA ILE A 210 -13.14 -10.71 -2.47
C ILE A 210 -11.95 -9.82 -2.84
N ASN A 211 -12.12 -8.51 -2.85
CA ASN A 211 -11.03 -7.58 -3.14
C ASN A 211 -9.97 -7.57 -2.02
N LEU A 212 -10.38 -7.73 -0.76
CA LEU A 212 -9.46 -7.91 0.35
C LEU A 212 -8.64 -9.20 0.22
N LEU A 213 -9.28 -10.31 -0.18
CA LEU A 213 -8.59 -11.58 -0.44
C LEU A 213 -7.61 -11.44 -1.62
N LYS A 214 -8.03 -10.83 -2.73
CA LYS A 214 -7.15 -10.53 -3.87
C LYS A 214 -5.96 -9.68 -3.46
N HIS A 215 -6.19 -8.65 -2.65
CA HIS A 215 -5.13 -7.79 -2.12
C HIS A 215 -4.13 -8.60 -1.27
N SER A 216 -4.62 -9.43 -0.36
CA SER A 216 -3.81 -10.29 0.49
C SER A 216 -2.96 -11.27 -0.33
N LEU A 217 -3.55 -11.93 -1.32
CA LEU A 217 -2.83 -12.85 -2.21
C LEU A 217 -1.86 -12.11 -3.14
N SER A 218 -2.15 -10.87 -3.54
CA SER A 218 -1.22 -10.04 -4.33
C SER A 218 0.06 -9.73 -3.55
N ILE A 219 -0.01 -9.54 -2.23
CA ILE A 219 1.18 -9.38 -1.38
C ILE A 219 2.04 -10.66 -1.43
N ILE A 220 1.40 -11.82 -1.32
CA ILE A 220 2.09 -13.12 -1.37
C ILE A 220 2.67 -13.37 -2.77
N ALA A 221 1.99 -12.93 -3.84
CA ALA A 221 2.40 -13.12 -5.22
C ALA A 221 3.74 -12.45 -5.57
N VAL A 222 4.11 -11.38 -4.86
CA VAL A 222 5.44 -10.74 -4.97
C VAL A 222 6.57 -11.74 -4.66
N PHE A 223 6.29 -12.75 -3.83
CA PHE A 223 7.23 -13.79 -3.41
C PHE A 223 6.95 -15.14 -4.07
N LYS A 224 6.36 -15.16 -5.27
CA LYS A 224 5.87 -16.37 -5.95
C LYS A 224 6.89 -17.50 -6.01
N MET A 225 8.16 -17.21 -6.32
CA MET A 225 9.20 -18.27 -6.42
C MET A 225 9.45 -18.94 -5.07
N THR A 226 9.57 -18.16 -4.00
CA THR A 226 9.73 -18.69 -2.63
C THR A 226 8.51 -19.51 -2.23
N LEU A 227 7.30 -19.00 -2.54
CA LEU A 227 6.06 -19.72 -2.26
C LEU A 227 6.03 -21.05 -3.00
N LEU A 228 6.32 -21.09 -4.31
CA LEU A 228 6.27 -22.32 -5.11
C LEU A 228 7.25 -23.37 -4.55
N ILE A 229 8.50 -22.98 -4.29
CA ILE A 229 9.51 -23.87 -3.73
C ILE A 229 9.04 -24.45 -2.39
N ARG A 230 8.63 -23.61 -1.45
CA ARG A 230 8.17 -24.06 -0.12
C ARG A 230 6.91 -24.90 -0.20
N SER A 231 5.96 -24.57 -1.10
CA SER A 231 4.76 -25.37 -1.32
C SER A 231 5.08 -26.77 -1.83
N ILE A 232 6.02 -26.91 -2.77
CA ILE A 232 6.46 -28.21 -3.29
C ILE A 232 7.07 -29.04 -2.14
N PHE A 233 7.98 -28.47 -1.35
CA PHE A 233 8.55 -29.18 -0.20
C PHE A 233 7.48 -29.57 0.82
N PHE A 234 6.54 -28.68 1.12
CA PHE A 234 5.41 -28.99 2.00
C PHE A 234 4.56 -30.16 1.46
N LEU A 235 4.23 -30.14 0.17
CA LEU A 235 3.42 -31.18 -0.47
C LEU A 235 4.14 -32.54 -0.44
N ILE A 236 5.42 -32.58 -0.76
CA ILE A 236 6.22 -33.82 -0.71
C ILE A 236 6.25 -34.39 0.72
N ALA A 237 6.61 -33.56 1.71
CA ALA A 237 6.68 -33.99 3.10
C ALA A 237 5.31 -34.43 3.63
N TYR A 238 4.26 -33.68 3.32
CA TYR A 238 2.91 -34.01 3.76
C TYR A 238 2.39 -35.31 3.15
N LEU A 239 2.54 -35.48 1.81
CA LEU A 239 2.11 -36.70 1.13
C LEU A 239 2.86 -37.93 1.63
N PHE A 240 4.15 -37.80 1.93
CA PHE A 240 4.93 -38.89 2.56
C PHE A 240 4.35 -39.27 3.93
N LEU A 241 3.97 -38.31 4.78
CA LEU A 241 3.40 -38.57 6.10
C LEU A 241 2.02 -39.23 6.03
N VAL A 242 1.19 -38.91 5.03
CA VAL A 242 -0.18 -39.44 4.92
C VAL A 242 -0.30 -40.61 3.95
N ALA A 243 0.80 -41.09 3.36
CA ALA A 243 0.79 -42.11 2.32
C ALA A 243 0.06 -43.41 2.70
N SER A 244 0.14 -43.81 3.97
CA SER A 244 -0.55 -44.98 4.51
C SER A 244 -2.03 -44.80 4.81
N ASN A 245 -2.53 -43.51 4.84
CA ASN A 245 -3.88 -43.16 5.24
C ASN A 245 -4.52 -42.13 4.29
N LEU A 246 -4.43 -42.39 2.99
CA LEU A 246 -5.03 -41.51 1.97
C LEU A 246 -6.57 -41.55 2.03
N SER A 247 -7.16 -40.39 2.21
CA SER A 247 -8.61 -40.17 2.24
C SER A 247 -8.94 -38.78 1.70
N LEU A 248 -10.21 -38.51 1.41
CA LEU A 248 -10.64 -37.18 1.00
C LEU A 248 -10.27 -36.09 2.04
N ILE A 249 -10.34 -36.43 3.35
CA ILE A 249 -9.99 -35.50 4.43
C ILE A 249 -8.49 -35.20 4.41
N THR A 250 -7.63 -36.20 4.24
CA THR A 250 -6.17 -36.00 4.19
C THR A 250 -5.71 -35.33 2.91
N LEU A 251 -6.54 -35.32 1.84
CA LEU A 251 -6.24 -34.59 0.60
C LEU A 251 -6.65 -33.11 0.65
N LEU A 252 -7.50 -32.67 1.58
CA LEU A 252 -7.93 -31.27 1.67
C LEU A 252 -6.77 -30.25 1.81
N PRO A 253 -5.73 -30.48 2.64
CA PRO A 253 -4.58 -29.60 2.70
C PRO A 253 -3.80 -29.51 1.37
N VAL A 254 -3.69 -30.63 0.64
CA VAL A 254 -3.05 -30.68 -0.68
C VAL A 254 -3.80 -29.79 -1.67
N ILE A 255 -5.13 -29.96 -1.75
CA ILE A 255 -6.01 -29.19 -2.62
C ILE A 255 -5.88 -27.69 -2.27
N GLY A 256 -5.90 -27.35 -0.96
CA GLY A 256 -5.76 -25.98 -0.49
C GLY A 256 -4.45 -25.31 -0.92
N VAL A 257 -3.32 -26.02 -0.80
CA VAL A 257 -2.01 -25.53 -1.22
C VAL A 257 -1.94 -25.39 -2.73
N VAL A 258 -2.49 -26.32 -3.50
CA VAL A 258 -2.54 -26.24 -4.98
C VAL A 258 -3.37 -25.05 -5.44
N ILE A 259 -4.55 -24.84 -4.86
CA ILE A 259 -5.40 -23.68 -5.16
C ILE A 259 -4.65 -22.38 -4.85
N MET A 260 -3.94 -22.31 -3.72
CA MET A 260 -3.12 -21.15 -3.37
C MET A 260 -2.01 -20.92 -4.40
N MET A 261 -1.29 -21.95 -4.82
CA MET A 261 -0.23 -21.85 -5.84
C MET A 261 -0.80 -21.32 -7.17
N ILE A 262 -1.91 -21.85 -7.65
CA ILE A 262 -2.58 -21.42 -8.89
C ILE A 262 -3.01 -19.95 -8.74
N SER A 263 -3.67 -19.59 -7.63
CA SER A 263 -4.11 -18.22 -7.37
C SER A 263 -2.95 -17.22 -7.38
N VAL A 264 -1.83 -17.57 -6.77
CA VAL A 264 -0.62 -16.73 -6.73
C VAL A 264 0.00 -16.59 -8.11
N ILE A 265 0.05 -17.65 -8.92
CA ILE A 265 0.54 -17.60 -10.31
C ILE A 265 -0.34 -16.64 -11.14
N ILE A 266 -1.65 -16.78 -11.07
CA ILE A 266 -2.60 -15.91 -11.80
C ILE A 266 -2.42 -14.44 -11.36
N LEU A 267 -2.35 -14.19 -10.05
CA LEU A 267 -2.19 -12.83 -9.53
C LEU A 267 -0.83 -12.23 -9.85
N SER A 268 0.22 -13.06 -9.96
CA SER A 268 1.55 -12.58 -10.36
C SER A 268 1.61 -12.07 -11.81
N GLN A 269 0.68 -12.50 -12.68
CA GLN A 269 0.55 -11.97 -14.05
C GLN A 269 0.09 -10.51 -14.10
N ARG A 270 -0.44 -9.98 -12.98
CA ARG A 270 -0.78 -8.55 -12.84
C ARG A 270 0.45 -7.64 -12.72
N GLU A 271 1.63 -8.22 -12.50
CA GLU A 271 2.90 -7.51 -12.51
C GLU A 271 3.33 -7.24 -13.95
N SER A 272 3.07 -6.04 -14.44
CA SER A 272 3.47 -5.61 -15.79
C SER A 272 4.40 -4.41 -15.68
N ILE A 273 5.65 -4.61 -16.08
CA ILE A 273 6.63 -3.50 -16.11
C ILE A 273 6.25 -2.50 -17.19
N LEU A 274 5.78 -2.96 -18.35
CA LEU A 274 5.35 -2.10 -19.45
C LEU A 274 4.16 -1.21 -19.06
N GLU A 275 3.15 -1.78 -18.42
CA GLU A 275 2.02 -0.96 -17.92
C GLU A 275 2.48 0.04 -16.86
N PHE A 276 3.47 -0.31 -16.06
CA PHE A 276 4.01 0.58 -15.05
C PHE A 276 4.84 1.69 -15.67
N GLU A 277 5.71 1.36 -16.62
CA GLU A 277 6.50 2.35 -17.37
C GLU A 277 5.62 3.31 -18.16
N ASN A 278 4.50 2.85 -18.68
CA ASN A 278 3.53 3.68 -19.39
C ASN A 278 2.41 4.23 -18.49
N SER A 279 2.56 4.13 -17.17
CA SER A 279 1.49 4.50 -16.23
C SER A 279 1.08 5.97 -16.31
N LEU A 280 2.02 6.86 -16.66
CA LEU A 280 1.75 8.30 -16.79
C LEU A 280 0.89 8.62 -18.01
N GLU A 281 0.86 7.78 -19.05
CA GLU A 281 -0.05 7.93 -20.19
C GLU A 281 -1.53 7.76 -19.80
N ASN A 282 -1.80 7.16 -18.62
CA ASN A 282 -3.14 7.05 -18.06
C ASN A 282 -3.59 8.32 -17.31
N ILE A 283 -2.83 9.39 -17.33
CA ILE A 283 -3.19 10.69 -16.76
C ILE A 283 -3.96 11.50 -17.81
N ILE A 284 -5.14 12.05 -17.44
CA ILE A 284 -5.89 13.00 -18.28
C ILE A 284 -5.42 14.41 -18.02
N SER A 285 -5.35 14.78 -16.76
CA SER A 285 -5.03 16.15 -16.31
C SER A 285 -4.33 16.12 -14.96
N VAL A 286 -3.62 17.20 -14.68
CA VAL A 286 -3.09 17.51 -13.36
C VAL A 286 -3.63 18.88 -12.97
N ASP A 287 -4.55 18.90 -12.01
CA ASP A 287 -5.17 20.13 -11.54
C ASP A 287 -4.35 20.68 -10.36
N GLN A 288 -4.10 21.98 -10.36
CA GLN A 288 -3.50 22.69 -9.24
C GLN A 288 -4.65 23.20 -8.35
N LEU A 289 -4.69 22.74 -7.09
CA LEU A 289 -5.69 23.21 -6.11
C LEU A 289 -5.11 24.34 -5.23
N LYS A 290 -3.79 24.27 -4.99
CA LYS A 290 -3.01 25.33 -4.33
C LYS A 290 -1.61 25.41 -4.93
#